data_2ac3f18b6fbdd3575fde5af04e2f0dac
#
_entry.id   2ac3f18b6fbdd3575fde5af04e2f0dac
#
_cell.length_a   1.000
_cell.length_b   1.000
_cell.length_c   1.000
_cell.angle_alpha   90.00
_cell.angle_beta   90.00
_cell.angle_gamma   90.00
#
_symmetry.space_group_name_H-M   'P 1'
#
loop_
_entity.id
_entity.type
_entity.pdbx_description
1 polymer ?
#
loop_
_entity_poly.entity_id
_entity_poly.type
_entity_poly.pdbx_seq_one_letter_code
_entity_poly.pdbx_strand_id
1 'polypeptide(L)'
;GKIAEMKTGEGKTLVATLPVVLNALDPYPVHLITVNDYLARRDALWMAPIYLSLDLKVGVLNNGISYTVKINSTKYELVEAERSKVYECDVIYGTNSEFGFDYLRDNMKYSNEEICQSSHSFAIVDEVDSILIDEARTPLIISGPTDSSLIDYKNIYSCLLYTSPSPRDTE
;
A
#
# COMPACT_ATOMS: atom_id res chain seq x y z
N GLY A 1 4.34 -18.94 -4.02
CA GLY A 1 5.35 -17.90 -3.83
C GLY A 1 6.76 -18.46 -3.88
N LYS A 2 7.70 -17.61 -4.24
CA LYS A 2 9.14 -17.92 -4.23
C LYS A 2 9.88 -16.78 -3.54
N ILE A 3 11.00 -17.09 -2.87
CA ILE A 3 11.88 -16.09 -2.29
C ILE A 3 13.15 -16.08 -3.15
N ALA A 4 13.52 -14.87 -3.61
CA ALA A 4 14.76 -14.62 -4.31
C ALA A 4 15.68 -13.78 -3.42
N GLU A 5 16.84 -14.31 -3.07
CA GLU A 5 17.82 -13.58 -2.27
C GLU A 5 18.83 -12.88 -3.18
N MET A 6 18.99 -11.57 -2.96
CA MET A 6 20.00 -10.73 -3.60
C MET A 6 20.63 -9.82 -2.55
N LYS A 7 21.94 -9.70 -2.57
CA LYS A 7 22.69 -8.84 -1.64
C LYS A 7 22.44 -7.36 -1.95
N THR A 8 22.67 -6.52 -0.96
CA THR A 8 22.60 -5.06 -1.13
C THR A 8 23.60 -4.61 -2.22
N GLY A 9 23.15 -3.75 -3.12
CA GLY A 9 23.95 -3.24 -4.24
C GLY A 9 23.96 -4.09 -5.51
N GLU A 10 23.33 -5.25 -5.54
CA GLU A 10 23.28 -6.12 -6.73
C GLU A 10 22.22 -5.70 -7.78
N GLY A 11 21.59 -4.54 -7.59
CA GLY A 11 20.65 -3.98 -8.58
C GLY A 11 19.27 -4.60 -8.53
N LYS A 12 18.75 -4.96 -7.36
CA LYS A 12 17.42 -5.56 -7.16
C LYS A 12 16.31 -4.81 -7.92
N THR A 13 16.29 -3.50 -7.86
CA THR A 13 15.28 -2.66 -8.53
C THR A 13 15.26 -2.89 -10.04
N LEU A 14 16.44 -2.98 -10.67
CA LEU A 14 16.53 -3.25 -12.10
C LEU A 14 16.16 -4.70 -12.43
N VAL A 15 16.64 -5.67 -11.65
CA VAL A 15 16.35 -7.09 -11.86
C VAL A 15 14.84 -7.36 -11.71
N ALA A 16 14.17 -6.69 -10.78
CA ALA A 16 12.72 -6.81 -10.59
C ALA A 16 11.91 -6.42 -11.84
N THR A 17 12.46 -5.58 -12.73
CA THR A 17 11.74 -5.21 -13.96
C THR A 17 11.49 -6.41 -14.88
N LEU A 18 12.37 -7.41 -14.88
CA LEU A 18 12.25 -8.58 -15.76
C LEU A 18 10.97 -9.41 -15.46
N PRO A 19 10.77 -9.89 -14.21
CA PRO A 19 9.54 -10.60 -13.87
C PRO A 19 8.31 -9.67 -13.90
N VAL A 20 8.46 -8.37 -13.65
CA VAL A 20 7.36 -7.41 -13.80
C VAL A 20 6.88 -7.35 -15.24
N VAL A 21 7.76 -7.08 -16.18
CA VAL A 21 7.41 -7.03 -17.62
C VAL A 21 6.79 -8.34 -18.07
N LEU A 22 7.38 -9.47 -17.69
CA LEU A 22 6.87 -10.79 -18.09
C LEU A 22 5.41 -11.00 -17.61
N ASN A 23 5.09 -10.61 -16.38
CA ASN A 23 3.75 -10.80 -15.83
C ASN A 23 2.76 -9.68 -16.23
N ALA A 24 3.26 -8.48 -16.58
CA ALA A 24 2.45 -7.39 -17.10
C ALA A 24 2.01 -7.58 -18.57
N LEU A 25 2.46 -8.63 -19.23
CA LEU A 25 1.92 -9.04 -20.54
C LEU A 25 0.53 -9.67 -20.43
N ASP A 26 0.18 -10.17 -19.25
CA ASP A 26 -1.18 -10.59 -18.93
C ASP A 26 -2.06 -9.36 -18.69
N PRO A 27 -3.39 -9.45 -18.89
CA PRO A 27 -4.30 -8.31 -18.76
C PRO A 27 -4.56 -7.88 -17.30
N TYR A 28 -3.69 -8.23 -16.38
CA TYR A 28 -3.83 -7.95 -14.95
C TYR A 28 -2.63 -7.17 -14.43
N PRO A 29 -2.85 -6.22 -13.50
CA PRO A 29 -1.78 -5.40 -12.94
C PRO A 29 -0.78 -6.22 -12.12
N VAL A 30 0.47 -5.78 -12.18
CA VAL A 30 1.56 -6.29 -11.35
C VAL A 30 1.81 -5.29 -10.21
N HIS A 31 1.77 -5.76 -8.99
CA HIS A 31 2.02 -4.93 -7.81
C HIS A 31 3.48 -5.05 -7.35
N LEU A 32 4.17 -3.91 -7.23
CA LEU A 32 5.48 -3.81 -6.60
C LEU A 32 5.33 -3.16 -5.22
N ILE A 33 5.62 -3.94 -4.20
CA ILE A 33 5.44 -3.54 -2.82
C ILE A 33 6.80 -3.15 -2.24
N THR A 34 6.92 -1.92 -1.76
CA THR A 34 8.12 -1.35 -1.13
C THR A 34 7.83 -0.95 0.31
N VAL A 35 8.87 -0.67 1.09
CA VAL A 35 8.71 -0.33 2.52
C VAL A 35 8.23 1.09 2.77
N ASN A 36 8.37 2.01 1.83
CA ASN A 36 7.95 3.40 2.02
C ASN A 36 7.60 4.11 0.71
N ASP A 37 6.86 5.21 0.85
CA ASP A 37 6.37 6.05 -0.25
C ASP A 37 7.48 6.68 -1.10
N TYR A 38 8.62 6.97 -0.48
CA TYR A 38 9.76 7.55 -1.20
C TYR A 38 10.33 6.54 -2.20
N LEU A 39 10.55 5.30 -1.76
CA LEU A 39 11.05 4.23 -2.63
C LEU A 39 10.06 3.91 -3.75
N ALA A 40 8.77 3.84 -3.42
CA ALA A 40 7.73 3.61 -4.42
C ALA A 40 7.80 4.64 -5.57
N ARG A 41 7.91 5.94 -5.25
CA ARG A 41 8.03 7.01 -6.24
C ARG A 41 9.36 6.98 -6.99
N ARG A 42 10.46 6.83 -6.26
CA ARG A 42 11.81 6.80 -6.83
C ARG A 42 11.96 5.68 -7.84
N ASP A 43 11.59 4.48 -7.46
CA ASP A 43 11.78 3.29 -8.27
C ASP A 43 10.83 3.25 -9.46
N ALA A 44 9.58 3.71 -9.28
CA ALA A 44 8.65 3.89 -10.39
C ALA A 44 9.21 4.85 -11.45
N LEU A 45 9.70 6.02 -11.05
CA LEU A 45 10.29 6.99 -11.98
C LEU A 45 11.57 6.48 -12.63
N TRP A 46 12.40 5.79 -11.86
CA TRP A 46 13.69 5.30 -12.33
C TRP A 46 13.53 4.17 -13.35
N MET A 47 12.54 3.28 -13.14
CA MET A 47 12.26 2.17 -14.05
C MET A 47 11.22 2.52 -15.12
N ALA A 48 10.54 3.66 -15.03
CA ALA A 48 9.56 4.11 -16.01
C ALA A 48 10.05 4.06 -17.47
N PRO A 49 11.31 4.43 -17.81
CA PRO A 49 11.81 4.31 -19.18
C PRO A 49 11.64 2.92 -19.78
N ILE A 50 11.87 1.87 -18.99
CA ILE A 50 11.75 0.48 -19.43
C ILE A 50 10.28 0.15 -19.70
N TYR A 51 9.40 0.42 -18.73
CA TYR A 51 7.99 0.07 -18.83
C TYR A 51 7.28 0.84 -19.96
N LEU A 52 7.48 2.15 -20.01
CA LEU A 52 6.83 3.00 -21.02
C LEU A 52 7.35 2.74 -22.42
N SER A 53 8.60 2.25 -22.61
CA SER A 53 9.11 1.81 -23.91
C SER A 53 8.42 0.56 -24.44
N LEU A 54 7.77 -0.18 -23.56
CA LEU A 54 7.00 -1.39 -23.87
C LEU A 54 5.47 -1.13 -23.82
N ASP A 55 5.06 0.15 -23.87
CA ASP A 55 3.67 0.59 -23.77
C ASP A 55 2.96 0.20 -22.46
N LEU A 56 3.71 -0.16 -21.42
CA LEU A 56 3.16 -0.46 -20.08
C LEU A 56 2.95 0.82 -19.27
N LYS A 57 1.76 0.99 -18.73
CA LYS A 57 1.40 2.11 -17.86
C LYS A 57 1.91 1.87 -16.45
N VAL A 58 2.43 2.93 -15.82
CA VAL A 58 2.98 2.87 -14.45
C VAL A 58 2.18 3.77 -13.53
N GLY A 59 1.72 3.19 -12.43
CA GLY A 59 1.03 3.86 -11.35
C GLY A 59 1.81 3.83 -10.05
N VAL A 60 1.55 4.79 -9.17
CA VAL A 60 2.16 4.88 -7.83
C VAL A 60 1.09 5.21 -6.81
N LEU A 61 1.01 4.40 -5.78
CA LEU A 61 0.14 4.59 -4.62
C LEU A 61 0.95 5.12 -3.45
N ASN A 62 0.60 6.30 -2.98
CA ASN A 62 1.17 6.91 -1.79
C ASN A 62 0.08 7.28 -0.80
N ASN A 63 0.49 7.60 0.42
CA ASN A 63 -0.43 7.99 1.48
C ASN A 63 -1.25 9.24 1.07
N GLY A 64 -2.54 9.02 0.87
CA GLY A 64 -3.52 10.06 0.52
C GLY A 64 -3.48 10.57 -0.91
N ILE A 65 -2.43 10.29 -1.70
CA ILE A 65 -2.27 10.79 -3.07
C ILE A 65 -1.80 9.66 -3.98
N SER A 66 -2.31 9.62 -5.20
CA SER A 66 -1.95 8.61 -6.20
C SER A 66 -1.46 9.28 -7.47
N TYR A 67 -0.57 8.61 -8.18
CA TYR A 67 0.06 9.18 -9.37
C TYR A 67 0.10 8.17 -10.53
N THR A 68 0.10 8.69 -11.74
CA THR A 68 0.52 7.97 -12.95
C THR A 68 1.81 8.58 -13.48
N VAL A 69 2.67 7.74 -14.05
CA VAL A 69 3.90 8.23 -14.68
C VAL A 69 3.59 8.61 -16.12
N LYS A 70 3.99 9.81 -16.51
CA LYS A 70 3.86 10.30 -17.89
C LYS A 70 5.19 10.83 -18.42
N ILE A 71 5.33 10.79 -19.75
CA ILE A 71 6.44 11.45 -20.42
C ILE A 71 6.02 12.88 -20.75
N ASN A 72 6.82 13.84 -20.31
CA ASN A 72 6.71 15.23 -20.70
C ASN A 72 7.99 15.64 -21.45
N SER A 73 7.88 15.74 -22.78
CA SER A 73 9.01 15.99 -23.70
C SER A 73 10.13 14.94 -23.61
N THR A 74 11.00 15.02 -22.60
CA THR A 74 12.14 14.10 -22.39
C THR A 74 12.25 13.63 -20.96
N LYS A 75 11.34 14.08 -20.08
CA LYS A 75 11.36 13.73 -18.65
C LYS A 75 10.18 12.88 -18.27
N TYR A 76 10.41 11.96 -17.33
CA TYR A 76 9.36 11.18 -16.70
C TYR A 76 8.89 11.91 -15.45
N GLU A 77 7.58 12.14 -15.35
CA GLU A 77 6.99 12.93 -14.27
C GLU A 77 5.81 12.17 -13.66
N LEU A 78 5.64 12.36 -12.34
CA LEU A 78 4.46 11.88 -11.63
C LEU A 78 3.34 12.91 -11.81
N VAL A 79 2.23 12.45 -12.37
CA VAL A 79 1.02 13.25 -12.54
C VAL A 79 -0.04 12.69 -11.62
N GLU A 80 -0.60 13.54 -10.78
CA GLU A 80 -1.67 13.14 -9.86
C GLU A 80 -2.85 12.56 -10.63
N ALA A 81 -3.39 11.46 -10.12
CA ALA A 81 -4.49 10.73 -10.72
C ALA A 81 -5.39 10.14 -9.64
N GLU A 82 -6.65 9.90 -10.00
CA GLU A 82 -7.57 9.16 -9.15
C GLU A 82 -7.05 7.74 -8.88
N ARG A 83 -7.32 7.24 -7.69
CA ARG A 83 -6.84 5.93 -7.23
C ARG A 83 -7.32 4.78 -8.12
N SER A 84 -8.57 4.83 -8.58
CA SER A 84 -9.12 3.88 -9.56
C SER A 84 -8.30 3.83 -10.86
N LYS A 85 -7.91 4.99 -11.39
CA LYS A 85 -7.08 5.08 -12.60
C LYS A 85 -5.67 4.54 -12.41
N VAL A 86 -5.14 4.60 -11.19
CA VAL A 86 -3.84 4.00 -10.88
C VAL A 86 -3.94 2.48 -10.91
N TYR A 87 -5.06 1.91 -10.45
CA TYR A 87 -5.30 0.46 -10.53
C TYR A 87 -5.60 -0.05 -11.96
N GLU A 88 -5.84 0.83 -12.92
CA GLU A 88 -5.91 0.51 -14.35
C GLU A 88 -4.52 0.46 -15.03
N CYS A 89 -3.43 0.77 -14.30
CA CYS A 89 -2.08 0.67 -14.81
C CYS A 89 -1.59 -0.78 -14.78
N ASP A 90 -0.67 -1.11 -15.69
CA ASP A 90 -0.10 -2.45 -15.80
C ASP A 90 0.90 -2.76 -14.68
N VAL A 91 1.59 -1.72 -14.19
CA VAL A 91 2.59 -1.82 -13.11
C VAL A 91 2.28 -0.80 -12.04
N ILE A 92 2.09 -1.25 -10.81
CA ILE A 92 1.69 -0.40 -9.70
C ILE A 92 2.69 -0.52 -8.56
N TYR A 93 3.33 0.59 -8.22
CA TYR A 93 4.22 0.72 -7.06
C TYR A 93 3.45 1.25 -5.85
N GLY A 94 3.74 0.74 -4.67
CA GLY A 94 3.13 1.23 -3.43
C GLY A 94 3.72 0.55 -2.21
N THR A 95 3.27 0.97 -1.03
CA THR A 95 3.62 0.30 0.21
C THR A 95 2.60 -0.81 0.53
N ASN A 96 3.02 -1.76 1.37
CA ASN A 96 2.15 -2.81 1.88
C ASN A 96 0.88 -2.24 2.52
N SER A 97 1.02 -1.14 3.29
CA SER A 97 -0.10 -0.48 3.95
C SER A 97 -1.11 0.09 2.96
N GLU A 98 -0.66 0.73 1.87
CA GLU A 98 -1.55 1.31 0.87
C GLU A 98 -2.39 0.24 0.16
N PHE A 99 -1.75 -0.83 -0.31
CA PHE A 99 -2.47 -1.96 -0.90
C PHE A 99 -3.43 -2.63 0.09
N GLY A 100 -2.99 -2.80 1.34
CA GLY A 100 -3.79 -3.42 2.38
C GLY A 100 -4.99 -2.56 2.80
N PHE A 101 -4.83 -1.25 2.95
CA PHE A 101 -5.95 -0.34 3.24
C PHE A 101 -6.94 -0.26 2.09
N ASP A 102 -6.48 -0.29 0.84
CA ASP A 102 -7.39 -0.34 -0.30
C ASP A 102 -8.17 -1.64 -0.34
N TYR A 103 -7.52 -2.77 -0.10
CA TYR A 103 -8.19 -4.05 0.02
C TYR A 103 -9.28 -4.04 1.10
N LEU A 104 -9.00 -3.47 2.26
CA LEU A 104 -9.99 -3.34 3.33
C LEU A 104 -11.14 -2.40 2.91
N ARG A 105 -10.83 -1.27 2.27
CA ARG A 105 -11.87 -0.33 1.77
C ARG A 105 -12.75 -0.97 0.72
N ASP A 106 -12.17 -1.72 -0.21
CA ASP A 106 -12.90 -2.42 -1.26
C ASP A 106 -13.85 -3.48 -0.69
N ASN A 107 -13.43 -4.19 0.37
CA ASN A 107 -14.29 -5.16 1.05
C ASN A 107 -15.45 -4.53 1.84
N MET A 108 -15.45 -3.21 2.05
CA MET A 108 -16.56 -2.48 2.67
C MET A 108 -17.52 -1.84 1.65
N LYS A 109 -17.22 -1.98 0.34
CA LYS A 109 -18.07 -1.42 -0.72
C LYS A 109 -19.31 -2.28 -0.96
N TYR A 110 -20.41 -1.61 -1.31
CA TYR A 110 -21.69 -2.25 -1.60
C TYR A 110 -21.85 -2.64 -3.07
N SER A 111 -21.10 -2.00 -3.96
CA SER A 111 -21.17 -2.24 -5.41
C SER A 111 -19.77 -2.61 -5.96
N ASN A 112 -19.73 -3.56 -6.88
CA ASN A 112 -18.51 -3.93 -7.58
C ASN A 112 -17.91 -2.79 -8.42
N GLU A 113 -18.73 -1.85 -8.84
CA GLU A 113 -18.30 -0.67 -9.61
C GLU A 113 -17.45 0.30 -8.80
N GLU A 114 -17.55 0.23 -7.47
CA GLU A 114 -16.79 1.09 -6.55
C GLU A 114 -15.45 0.47 -6.11
N ILE A 115 -15.19 -0.78 -6.48
CA ILE A 115 -13.96 -1.50 -6.14
C ILE A 115 -12.82 -0.96 -6.98
N CYS A 116 -11.72 -0.59 -6.30
CA CYS A 116 -10.51 -0.11 -6.97
C CYS A 116 -9.61 -1.24 -7.43
N GLN A 117 -9.44 -2.27 -6.59
CA GLN A 117 -8.56 -3.41 -6.88
C GLN A 117 -9.31 -4.50 -7.65
N SER A 118 -9.21 -4.46 -8.97
CA SER A 118 -9.92 -5.41 -9.84
C SER A 118 -9.36 -6.85 -9.79
N SER A 119 -8.07 -7.01 -9.48
CA SER A 119 -7.41 -8.32 -9.46
C SER A 119 -6.14 -8.34 -8.62
N HIS A 120 -5.74 -9.54 -8.19
CA HIS A 120 -4.51 -9.81 -7.44
C HIS A 120 -3.74 -10.94 -8.15
N SER A 121 -3.18 -10.65 -9.33
CA SER A 121 -2.54 -11.69 -10.15
C SER A 121 -1.10 -11.97 -9.75
N PHE A 122 -0.28 -10.92 -9.63
CA PHE A 122 1.14 -11.06 -9.35
C PHE A 122 1.65 -9.89 -8.49
N ALA A 123 2.49 -10.21 -7.52
CA ALA A 123 3.14 -9.21 -6.68
C ALA A 123 4.61 -9.54 -6.44
N ILE A 124 5.43 -8.51 -6.45
CA ILE A 124 6.82 -8.54 -5.95
C ILE A 124 6.86 -7.75 -4.65
N VAL A 125 7.34 -8.37 -3.58
CA VAL A 125 7.55 -7.72 -2.29
C VAL A 125 9.05 -7.53 -2.12
N ASP A 126 9.50 -6.27 -2.14
CA ASP A 126 10.88 -5.92 -1.82
C ASP A 126 11.04 -5.77 -0.30
N GLU A 127 12.25 -6.04 0.20
CA GLU A 127 12.55 -6.04 1.63
C GLU A 127 11.54 -6.85 2.46
N VAL A 128 11.32 -8.09 2.02
CA VAL A 128 10.29 -9.00 2.53
C VAL A 128 10.42 -9.31 4.02
N ASP A 129 11.61 -9.27 4.57
CA ASP A 129 11.93 -9.41 5.99
C ASP A 129 11.31 -8.26 6.81
N SER A 130 11.49 -7.02 6.37
CA SER A 130 10.83 -5.86 7.01
C SER A 130 9.30 -5.97 6.95
N ILE A 131 8.74 -6.27 5.79
CA ILE A 131 7.30 -6.25 5.57
C ILE A 131 6.60 -7.46 6.22
N LEU A 132 7.13 -8.67 6.02
CA LEU A 132 6.45 -9.90 6.44
C LEU A 132 6.90 -10.43 7.81
N ILE A 133 7.97 -9.90 8.40
CA ILE A 133 8.45 -10.28 9.72
C ILE A 133 8.33 -9.13 10.71
N ASP A 134 9.03 -8.02 10.47
CA ASP A 134 9.08 -6.92 11.43
C ASP A 134 7.73 -6.22 11.59
N GLU A 135 7.04 -5.94 10.50
CA GLU A 135 5.72 -5.30 10.49
C GLU A 135 4.55 -6.28 10.54
N ALA A 136 4.79 -7.59 10.55
CA ALA A 136 3.76 -8.62 10.45
C ALA A 136 2.70 -8.54 11.57
N ARG A 137 3.03 -7.96 12.71
CA ARG A 137 2.12 -7.79 13.85
C ARG A 137 1.41 -6.43 13.88
N THR A 138 1.74 -5.53 12.97
CA THR A 138 1.10 -4.21 12.89
C THR A 138 -0.26 -4.35 12.21
N PRO A 139 -1.38 -4.19 12.92
CA PRO A 139 -2.69 -4.37 12.32
C PRO A 139 -3.02 -3.19 11.40
N LEU A 140 -3.63 -3.46 10.26
CA LEU A 140 -4.28 -2.44 9.44
C LEU A 140 -5.69 -2.22 10.01
N ILE A 141 -5.93 -1.03 10.56
CA ILE A 141 -7.21 -0.69 11.20
C ILE A 141 -7.83 0.49 10.45
N ILE A 142 -9.06 0.30 9.96
CA ILE A 142 -9.91 1.38 9.47
C ILE A 142 -10.93 1.66 10.58
N SER A 143 -10.84 2.86 11.17
CA SER A 143 -11.83 3.33 12.15
C SER A 143 -12.53 4.58 11.61
N GLY A 144 -13.84 4.62 11.73
CA GLY A 144 -14.62 5.82 11.48
C GLY A 144 -14.85 6.63 12.77
N PRO A 145 -15.24 7.90 12.65
CA PRO A 145 -15.69 8.65 13.81
C PRO A 145 -16.89 7.93 14.42
N THR A 146 -16.79 7.58 15.68
CA THR A 146 -17.92 7.07 16.45
C THR A 146 -18.65 8.29 17.03
N ASP A 147 -19.96 8.31 16.91
CA ASP A 147 -20.74 9.31 17.63
C ASP A 147 -20.43 9.19 19.12
N SER A 148 -19.73 10.19 19.64
CA SER A 148 -19.27 10.24 21.03
C SER A 148 -20.40 10.28 22.06
N SER A 149 -21.65 10.32 21.59
CA SER A 149 -22.86 10.32 22.41
C SER A 149 -23.20 8.96 23.04
N LEU A 150 -22.58 7.86 22.58
CA LEU A 150 -22.90 6.50 23.08
C LEU A 150 -22.00 6.00 24.22
N ILE A 151 -20.87 6.67 24.46
CA ILE A 151 -19.96 6.27 25.55
C ILE A 151 -19.88 7.40 26.57
N ASP A 152 -20.60 7.26 27.65
CA ASP A 152 -20.50 8.19 28.78
C ASP A 152 -19.26 7.88 29.62
N TYR A 153 -18.12 8.39 29.13
CA TYR A 153 -16.81 8.26 29.79
C TYR A 153 -16.83 8.77 31.25
N LYS A 154 -17.69 9.73 31.58
CA LYS A 154 -17.81 10.25 32.96
C LYS A 154 -18.41 9.21 33.88
N ASN A 155 -19.42 8.47 33.44
CA ASN A 155 -20.04 7.40 34.24
C ASN A 155 -19.09 6.21 34.39
N ILE A 156 -18.35 5.85 33.32
CA ILE A 156 -17.33 4.80 33.39
C ILE A 156 -16.19 5.19 34.33
N TYR A 157 -15.69 6.42 34.24
CA TYR A 157 -14.66 6.93 35.13
C TYR A 157 -15.11 6.97 36.59
N SER A 158 -16.33 7.42 36.87
CA SER A 158 -16.90 7.40 38.21
C SER A 158 -17.03 5.98 38.75
N CYS A 159 -17.46 5.05 37.93
CA CYS A 159 -17.57 3.63 38.30
C CYS A 159 -16.20 3.03 38.66
N LEU A 160 -15.17 3.34 37.85
CA LEU A 160 -13.79 2.90 38.09
C LEU A 160 -13.21 3.46 39.39
N LEU A 161 -13.50 4.73 39.72
CA LEU A 161 -13.06 5.33 40.97
C LEU A 161 -13.65 4.66 42.21
N TYR A 162 -14.91 4.19 42.13
CA TYR A 162 -15.56 3.50 43.23
C TYR A 162 -15.20 1.99 43.33
N THR A 163 -14.76 1.37 42.24
CA THR A 163 -14.46 -0.06 42.21
C THR A 163 -12.96 -0.39 42.28
N SER A 164 -12.09 0.61 42.05
CA SER A 164 -10.65 0.43 42.18
C SER A 164 -10.23 0.66 43.64
N PRO A 165 -9.56 -0.31 44.30
CA PRO A 165 -9.05 -0.11 45.63
C PRO A 165 -8.04 1.06 45.64
N SER A 166 -8.24 1.98 46.53
CA SER A 166 -7.28 3.10 46.75
C SER A 166 -5.96 2.52 47.27
N PRO A 167 -4.80 3.08 46.86
CA PRO A 167 -3.51 2.71 47.48
C PRO A 167 -3.44 2.90 48.97
N ARG A 168 -4.43 3.63 49.58
CA ARG A 168 -4.55 3.81 51.03
C ARG A 168 -5.34 2.72 51.73
N ASP A 169 -6.02 1.81 50.99
CA ASP A 169 -6.82 0.77 51.57
C ASP A 169 -6.03 -0.55 51.72
N THR A 170 -4.73 -0.51 51.48
CA THR A 170 -3.81 -1.67 51.57
C THR A 170 -2.78 -1.56 52.70
N GLU A 171 -3.00 -0.70 53.72
CA GLU A 171 -2.22 -0.67 54.96
C GLU A 171 -3.00 -1.34 56.13
#